data_bb6ab932bdb4b430b7a1a7ced3335474
#
_entry.id   bb6ab932bdb4b430b7a1a7ced3335474
#
_cell.length_a   1.000
_cell.length_b   1.000
_cell.length_c   1.000
_cell.angle_alpha   90.00
_cell.angle_beta   90.00
_cell.angle_gamma   90.00
#
_symmetry.space_group_name_H-M   'P 1'
#
loop_
_entity.id
_entity.type
_entity.pdbx_description
1 polymer ?
#
loop_
_entity_poly.entity_id
_entity_poly.type
_entity_poly.pdbx_seq_one_letter_code
_entity_poly.pdbx_strand_id
1 'polypeptide(L)'
;MGSKYFLYSGQGSQYMNMGKKLYMEDETFSKYMRYLDDIVIDETGDSVIEYMYNEPLMTDKIFDNIIFTHPAICMVEYSMTKTLNKRRIIPDGLIGCSLGEYTAMAVAGVVDIEELMLMIIKQARLLSQSNISGGMLAIIDD
;
A
#
# COMPACT_ATOMS: atom_id res chain seq x y z
N MET A 1 9.23 26.53 12.02
CA MET A 1 9.42 25.24 11.33
C MET A 1 8.28 25.12 10.32
N GLY A 2 8.55 24.64 9.10
CA GLY A 2 7.49 24.42 8.13
C GLY A 2 6.62 23.23 8.51
N SER A 3 5.34 23.22 8.07
CA SER A 3 4.41 22.10 8.26
C SER A 3 4.83 20.90 7.41
N LYS A 4 4.66 19.69 7.95
CA LYS A 4 4.94 18.42 7.27
C LYS A 4 3.62 17.77 6.85
N TYR A 5 3.56 17.33 5.61
CA TYR A 5 2.42 16.59 5.10
C TYR A 5 2.89 15.23 4.57
N PHE A 6 2.15 14.17 4.90
CA PHE A 6 2.36 12.87 4.28
C PHE A 6 1.37 12.72 3.14
N LEU A 7 1.89 12.32 1.99
CA LEU A 7 1.11 12.09 0.78
C LEU A 7 1.06 10.58 0.51
N TYR A 8 -0.15 10.07 0.37
CA TYR A 8 -0.43 8.67 0.07
C TYR A 8 -0.90 8.54 -1.36
N SER A 9 -0.20 7.73 -2.12
CA SER A 9 -0.46 7.53 -3.54
C SER A 9 -1.57 6.50 -3.79
N GLY A 10 -2.11 6.51 -4.98
CA GLY A 10 -3.13 5.54 -5.39
C GLY A 10 -2.60 4.48 -6.34
N GLN A 11 -3.54 3.75 -6.95
CA GLN A 11 -3.26 2.77 -7.99
C GLN A 11 -2.44 3.37 -9.12
N GLY A 12 -1.39 2.68 -9.54
CA GLY A 12 -0.40 3.12 -10.53
C GLY A 12 0.95 3.47 -9.92
N SER A 13 1.05 3.61 -8.59
CA SER A 13 2.32 3.87 -7.90
C SER A 13 3.10 2.59 -7.53
N GLN A 14 2.48 1.43 -7.65
CA GLN A 14 3.08 0.15 -7.29
C GLN A 14 4.12 -0.33 -8.30
N TYR A 15 5.12 -1.05 -7.80
CA TYR A 15 6.12 -1.75 -8.61
C TYR A 15 6.70 -2.94 -7.85
N MET A 16 7.23 -3.93 -8.57
CA MET A 16 7.86 -5.09 -7.96
C MET A 16 9.02 -4.67 -7.06
N ASN A 17 9.16 -5.34 -5.93
CA ASN A 17 10.17 -5.03 -4.91
C ASN A 17 10.01 -3.66 -4.22
N MET A 18 8.84 -3.00 -4.33
CA MET A 18 8.53 -1.76 -3.63
C MET A 18 8.77 -1.89 -2.13
N GLY A 19 9.68 -1.09 -1.57
CA GLY A 19 10.02 -1.14 -0.15
C GLY A 19 10.90 -2.33 0.29
N LYS A 20 11.34 -3.23 -0.61
CA LYS A 20 12.12 -4.44 -0.25
C LYS A 20 13.36 -4.15 0.58
N LYS A 21 14.10 -3.10 0.23
CA LYS A 21 15.30 -2.71 1.00
C LYS A 21 14.93 -2.33 2.44
N LEU A 22 13.88 -1.56 2.64
CA LEU A 22 13.40 -1.22 3.99
C LEU A 22 12.89 -2.47 4.72
N TYR A 23 12.20 -3.37 4.03
CA TYR A 23 11.75 -4.63 4.61
C TYR A 23 12.91 -5.48 5.13
N MET A 24 14.05 -5.45 4.48
CA MET A 24 15.26 -6.18 4.89
C MET A 24 16.05 -5.47 6.00
N GLU A 25 16.05 -4.13 6.05
CA GLU A 25 16.96 -3.34 6.87
C GLU A 25 16.27 -2.61 8.05
N ASP A 26 14.95 -2.40 8.02
CA ASP A 26 14.21 -1.68 9.08
C ASP A 26 13.20 -2.61 9.77
N GLU A 27 13.46 -2.89 11.05
CA GLU A 27 12.64 -3.79 11.86
C GLU A 27 11.18 -3.29 12.00
N THR A 28 10.97 -1.98 12.08
CA THR A 28 9.61 -1.42 12.21
C THR A 28 8.84 -1.60 10.93
N PHE A 29 9.46 -1.28 9.79
CA PHE A 29 8.85 -1.47 8.49
C PHE A 29 8.48 -2.95 8.26
N SER A 30 9.44 -3.87 8.48
CA SER A 30 9.21 -5.30 8.27
C SER A 30 8.16 -5.87 9.22
N LYS A 31 8.08 -5.37 10.47
CA LYS A 31 7.05 -5.78 11.43
C LYS A 31 5.64 -5.45 10.92
N TYR A 32 5.41 -4.22 10.47
CA TYR A 32 4.09 -3.82 9.98
C TYR A 32 3.75 -4.43 8.63
N MET A 33 4.73 -4.62 7.75
CA MET A 33 4.52 -5.36 6.50
C MET A 33 4.02 -6.79 6.78
N ARG A 34 4.69 -7.54 7.67
CA ARG A 34 4.25 -8.90 8.04
C ARG A 34 2.89 -8.92 8.70
N TYR A 35 2.66 -8.01 9.64
CA TYR A 35 1.37 -7.92 10.31
C TYR A 35 0.20 -7.72 9.33
N LEU A 36 0.36 -6.87 8.33
CA LEU A 36 -0.67 -6.62 7.33
C LEU A 36 -0.76 -7.77 6.30
N ASP A 37 0.36 -8.42 6.00
CA ASP A 37 0.40 -9.59 5.13
C ASP A 37 -0.32 -10.79 5.75
N ASP A 38 -0.22 -10.97 7.06
CA ASP A 38 -0.96 -12.02 7.78
C ASP A 38 -2.48 -11.86 7.58
N ILE A 39 -3.00 -10.62 7.60
CA ILE A 39 -4.41 -10.34 7.32
C ILE A 39 -4.77 -10.71 5.86
N VAL A 40 -3.88 -10.43 4.91
CA VAL A 40 -4.11 -10.79 3.51
C VAL A 40 -4.10 -12.30 3.33
N ILE A 41 -3.17 -13.01 3.96
CA ILE A 41 -3.07 -14.47 3.93
C ILE A 41 -4.33 -15.11 4.51
N ASP A 42 -4.79 -14.64 5.66
CA ASP A 42 -6.00 -15.16 6.31
C ASP A 42 -7.24 -15.00 5.42
N GLU A 43 -7.33 -13.92 4.66
CA GLU A 43 -8.46 -13.64 3.79
C GLU A 43 -8.35 -14.27 2.40
N THR A 44 -7.15 -14.40 1.84
CA THR A 44 -6.96 -14.77 0.42
C THR A 44 -6.29 -16.13 0.24
N GLY A 45 -5.51 -16.59 1.22
CA GLY A 45 -4.62 -17.74 1.12
C GLY A 45 -3.26 -17.40 0.49
N ASP A 46 -3.04 -16.17 0.06
CA ASP A 46 -1.83 -15.75 -0.66
C ASP A 46 -1.10 -14.61 0.07
N SER A 47 0.25 -14.60 0.01
CA SER A 47 1.09 -13.55 0.57
C SER A 47 1.43 -12.48 -0.47
N VAL A 48 1.17 -11.23 -0.14
CA VAL A 48 1.62 -10.07 -0.93
C VAL A 48 3.13 -9.91 -0.86
N ILE A 49 3.73 -10.17 0.31
CA ILE A 49 5.18 -10.10 0.50
C ILE A 49 5.89 -11.12 -0.39
N GLU A 50 5.42 -12.36 -0.40
CA GLU A 50 6.00 -13.40 -1.27
C GLU A 50 5.83 -13.04 -2.74
N TYR A 51 4.65 -12.62 -3.15
CA TYR A 51 4.39 -12.22 -4.52
C TYR A 51 5.29 -11.06 -4.96
N MET A 52 5.45 -10.05 -4.11
CA MET A 52 6.17 -8.83 -4.45
C MET A 52 7.69 -8.97 -4.36
N TYR A 53 8.22 -9.80 -3.42
CA TYR A 53 9.65 -9.84 -3.08
C TYR A 53 10.40 -11.06 -3.58
N ASN A 54 9.74 -12.05 -4.19
CA ASN A 54 10.42 -13.23 -4.76
C ASN A 54 11.18 -12.93 -6.05
N GLU A 55 10.97 -11.78 -6.66
CA GLU A 55 11.68 -11.36 -7.86
C GLU A 55 13.05 -10.70 -7.51
N PRO A 56 14.02 -10.70 -8.43
CA PRO A 56 15.25 -9.91 -8.27
C PRO A 56 14.93 -8.44 -8.02
N LEU A 57 15.85 -7.71 -7.36
CA LEU A 57 15.67 -6.26 -7.08
C LEU A 57 15.44 -5.44 -8.36
N MET A 58 16.11 -5.85 -9.46
CA MET A 58 15.89 -5.27 -10.79
C MET A 58 15.11 -6.29 -11.61
N THR A 59 13.86 -5.99 -11.91
CA THR A 59 12.97 -6.83 -12.72
C THR A 59 12.07 -5.95 -13.58
N ASP A 60 11.82 -6.39 -14.80
CA ASP A 60 10.86 -5.75 -15.73
C ASP A 60 9.44 -6.34 -15.58
N LYS A 61 9.23 -7.21 -14.59
CA LYS A 61 7.92 -7.80 -14.34
C LYS A 61 6.92 -6.72 -13.94
N ILE A 62 5.81 -6.67 -14.66
CA ILE A 62 4.71 -5.74 -14.36
C ILE A 62 3.97 -6.21 -13.11
N PHE A 63 3.71 -5.27 -12.21
CA PHE A 63 2.92 -5.49 -11.00
C PHE A 63 1.54 -4.84 -11.16
N ASP A 64 0.60 -5.56 -11.78
CA ASP A 64 -0.72 -5.05 -12.19
C ASP A 64 -1.92 -5.84 -11.65
N ASN A 65 -1.70 -7.02 -11.05
CA ASN A 65 -2.79 -7.79 -10.46
C ASN A 65 -3.35 -7.07 -9.23
N ILE A 66 -4.57 -6.52 -9.35
CA ILE A 66 -5.20 -5.69 -8.32
C ILE A 66 -5.42 -6.41 -6.99
N ILE A 67 -5.55 -7.73 -6.99
CA ILE A 67 -5.66 -8.54 -5.75
C ILE A 67 -4.41 -8.37 -4.88
N PHE A 68 -3.24 -8.17 -5.49
CA PHE A 68 -1.99 -7.95 -4.80
C PHE A 68 -1.61 -6.48 -4.72
N THR A 69 -1.88 -5.69 -5.78
CA THR A 69 -1.42 -4.30 -5.84
C THR A 69 -2.15 -3.38 -4.87
N HIS A 70 -3.44 -3.57 -4.66
CA HIS A 70 -4.22 -2.74 -3.73
C HIS A 70 -3.74 -2.94 -2.28
N PRO A 71 -3.66 -4.19 -1.74
CA PRO A 71 -3.08 -4.39 -0.42
C PRO A 71 -1.63 -3.92 -0.33
N ALA A 72 -0.80 -4.20 -1.34
CA ALA A 72 0.62 -3.83 -1.33
C ALA A 72 0.86 -2.34 -1.15
N ILE A 73 0.12 -1.48 -1.86
CA ILE A 73 0.23 -0.02 -1.72
C ILE A 73 -0.06 0.38 -0.27
N CYS A 74 -1.19 -0.05 0.28
CA CYS A 74 -1.57 0.26 1.67
C CYS A 74 -0.54 -0.27 2.68
N MET A 75 -0.07 -1.52 2.51
CA MET A 75 0.93 -2.14 3.38
C MET A 75 2.23 -1.33 3.44
N VAL A 76 2.74 -0.93 2.27
CA VAL A 76 3.99 -0.16 2.18
C VAL A 76 3.81 1.24 2.77
N GLU A 77 2.75 1.94 2.42
CA GLU A 77 2.47 3.30 2.90
C GLU A 77 2.27 3.35 4.42
N TYR A 78 1.47 2.41 4.95
CA TYR A 78 1.24 2.32 6.39
C TYR A 78 2.51 1.96 7.15
N SER A 79 3.27 0.96 6.68
CA SER A 79 4.53 0.55 7.29
C SER A 79 5.58 1.66 7.27
N MET A 80 5.66 2.42 6.17
CA MET A 80 6.51 3.61 6.07
C MET A 80 6.10 4.67 7.10
N THR A 81 4.80 4.94 7.23
CA THR A 81 4.29 5.90 8.22
C THR A 81 4.68 5.49 9.64
N LYS A 82 4.52 4.22 10.01
CA LYS A 82 4.93 3.72 11.33
C LYS A 82 6.44 3.84 11.56
N THR A 83 7.23 3.59 10.52
CA THR A 83 8.69 3.77 10.55
C THR A 83 9.08 5.24 10.78
N LEU A 84 8.46 6.17 10.07
CA LEU A 84 8.69 7.60 10.23
C LEU A 84 8.26 8.08 11.63
N ASN A 85 7.09 7.63 12.10
CA ASN A 85 6.57 7.97 13.43
C ASN A 85 7.52 7.48 14.54
N LYS A 86 8.07 6.26 14.42
CA LYS A 86 9.10 5.75 15.36
C LYS A 86 10.33 6.65 15.40
N ARG A 87 10.69 7.27 14.29
CA ARG A 87 11.78 8.25 14.17
C ARG A 87 11.38 9.67 14.57
N ARG A 88 10.18 9.85 15.15
CA ARG A 88 9.61 11.14 15.57
C ARG A 88 9.38 12.12 14.40
N ILE A 89 9.22 11.59 13.20
CA ILE A 89 8.78 12.36 12.04
C ILE A 89 7.27 12.19 11.95
N ILE A 90 6.56 13.15 12.58
CA ILE A 90 5.10 13.15 12.67
C ILE A 90 4.56 14.18 11.67
N PRO A 91 3.55 13.85 10.88
CA PRO A 91 2.92 14.80 9.96
C PRO A 91 1.97 15.76 10.69
N ASP A 92 1.89 16.98 10.20
CA ASP A 92 0.89 17.98 10.61
C ASP A 92 -0.43 17.79 9.83
N GLY A 93 -0.37 17.10 8.69
CA GLY A 93 -1.55 16.76 7.87
C GLY A 93 -1.28 15.57 6.95
N LEU A 94 -2.36 14.95 6.50
CA LEU A 94 -2.35 13.78 5.62
C LEU A 94 -3.13 14.10 4.34
N ILE A 95 -2.61 13.69 3.20
CA ILE A 95 -3.25 13.85 1.90
C ILE A 95 -3.23 12.49 1.21
N GLY A 96 -4.39 11.95 0.87
CA GLY A 96 -4.53 10.72 0.09
C GLY A 96 -5.02 11.02 -1.33
N CYS A 97 -4.57 10.23 -2.29
CA CYS A 97 -5.05 10.25 -3.66
C CYS A 97 -5.64 8.88 -4.01
N SER A 98 -6.95 8.82 -4.37
CA SER A 98 -7.62 7.58 -4.74
C SER A 98 -7.45 6.50 -3.65
N LEU A 99 -6.82 5.36 -3.94
CA LEU A 99 -6.55 4.29 -2.97
C LEU A 99 -5.76 4.77 -1.73
N GLY A 100 -4.89 5.79 -1.88
CA GLY A 100 -4.14 6.38 -0.77
C GLY A 100 -5.00 7.11 0.26
N GLU A 101 -6.24 7.49 -0.09
CA GLU A 101 -7.19 8.05 0.88
C GLU A 101 -7.50 7.04 2.00
N TYR A 102 -7.59 5.75 1.65
CA TYR A 102 -7.81 4.69 2.63
C TYR A 102 -6.64 4.62 3.64
N THR A 103 -5.40 4.63 3.16
CA THR A 103 -4.23 4.66 4.05
C THR A 103 -4.24 5.91 4.94
N ALA A 104 -4.54 7.07 4.36
CA ALA A 104 -4.66 8.31 5.13
C ALA A 104 -5.72 8.22 6.23
N MET A 105 -6.90 7.61 5.96
CA MET A 105 -7.96 7.39 6.95
C MET A 105 -7.49 6.51 8.10
N ALA A 106 -6.79 5.40 7.82
CA ALA A 106 -6.27 4.52 8.86
C ALA A 106 -5.19 5.21 9.71
N VAL A 107 -4.30 5.97 9.07
CA VAL A 107 -3.26 6.73 9.78
C VAL A 107 -3.86 7.83 10.65
N ALA A 108 -4.94 8.47 10.20
CA ALA A 108 -5.68 9.46 10.96
C ALA A 108 -6.52 8.86 12.11
N GLY A 109 -6.65 7.53 12.17
CA GLY A 109 -7.48 6.85 13.18
C GLY A 109 -8.98 6.96 12.93
N VAL A 110 -9.38 7.25 11.69
CA VAL A 110 -10.80 7.30 11.27
C VAL A 110 -11.39 5.90 11.14
N VAL A 111 -10.55 4.95 10.72
CA VAL A 111 -10.88 3.54 10.58
C VAL A 111 -9.72 2.70 11.11
N ASP A 112 -10.01 1.54 11.67
CA ASP A 112 -8.98 0.59 12.08
C ASP A 112 -8.26 0.00 10.86
N ILE A 113 -6.95 -0.23 10.98
CA ILE A 113 -6.15 -0.72 9.85
C ILE A 113 -6.54 -2.13 9.42
N GLU A 114 -6.98 -2.98 10.35
CA GLU A 114 -7.42 -4.34 10.03
C GLU A 114 -8.73 -4.28 9.24
N GLU A 115 -9.71 -3.49 9.69
CA GLU A 115 -10.97 -3.26 8.98
C GLU A 115 -10.70 -2.67 7.59
N LEU A 116 -9.76 -1.74 7.49
CA LEU A 116 -9.38 -1.14 6.22
C LEU A 116 -8.80 -2.17 5.25
N MET A 117 -7.88 -3.03 5.71
CA MET A 117 -7.29 -4.08 4.88
C MET A 117 -8.36 -5.03 4.34
N LEU A 118 -9.32 -5.44 5.18
CA LEU A 118 -10.45 -6.27 4.76
C LEU A 118 -11.31 -5.57 3.68
N MET A 119 -11.55 -4.26 3.83
CA MET A 119 -12.28 -3.46 2.84
C MET A 119 -11.52 -3.40 1.50
N ILE A 120 -10.21 -3.16 1.53
CA ILE A 120 -9.36 -3.09 0.34
C ILE A 120 -9.34 -4.44 -0.41
N ILE A 121 -9.17 -5.55 0.33
CA ILE A 121 -9.18 -6.90 -0.25
C ILE A 121 -10.53 -7.20 -0.90
N LYS A 122 -11.63 -6.88 -0.21
CA LYS A 122 -12.99 -7.06 -0.75
C LYS A 122 -13.21 -6.21 -2.01
N GLN A 123 -12.77 -4.96 -2.00
CA GLN A 123 -12.86 -4.08 -3.18
C GLN A 123 -12.06 -4.66 -4.35
N ALA A 124 -10.83 -5.11 -4.13
CA ALA A 124 -9.99 -5.69 -5.17
C ALA A 124 -10.64 -6.94 -5.77
N ARG A 125 -11.23 -7.82 -4.95
CA ARG A 125 -11.98 -9.00 -5.42
C ARG A 125 -13.17 -8.61 -6.29
N LEU A 126 -13.98 -7.65 -5.84
CA LEU A 126 -15.16 -7.21 -6.60
C LEU A 126 -14.76 -6.61 -7.96
N LEU A 127 -13.70 -5.80 -7.98
CA LEU A 127 -13.17 -5.23 -9.22
C LEU A 127 -12.62 -6.30 -10.16
N SER A 128 -11.87 -7.27 -9.63
CA SER A 128 -11.31 -8.37 -10.41
C SER A 128 -12.40 -9.26 -11.02
N GLN A 129 -13.52 -9.43 -10.33
CA GLN A 129 -14.66 -10.23 -10.81
C GLN A 129 -15.58 -9.44 -11.73
N SER A 130 -15.48 -8.11 -11.74
CA SER A 130 -16.25 -7.29 -12.68
C SER A 130 -15.69 -7.48 -14.09
N ASN A 131 -16.54 -7.86 -15.05
CA ASN A 131 -16.15 -7.93 -16.46
C ASN A 131 -16.09 -6.54 -17.13
N ILE A 132 -15.86 -5.48 -16.34
CA ILE A 132 -15.78 -4.11 -16.84
C ILE A 132 -14.35 -3.88 -17.32
N SER A 133 -14.20 -3.73 -18.64
CA SER A 133 -12.94 -3.26 -19.22
C SER A 133 -12.93 -1.75 -19.30
N GLY A 134 -11.83 -1.14 -18.86
CA GLY A 134 -11.66 0.30 -18.91
C GLY A 134 -10.19 0.67 -18.68
N GLY A 135 -9.88 1.94 -18.79
CA GLY A 135 -8.54 2.48 -18.53
C GLY A 135 -8.64 3.94 -18.10
N MET A 136 -7.55 4.41 -17.50
CA MET A 136 -7.39 5.82 -17.17
C MET A 136 -6.35 6.44 -18.10
N LEU A 137 -6.65 7.63 -18.62
CA LEU A 137 -5.73 8.45 -19.38
C LEU A 137 -5.46 9.73 -18.59
N ALA A 138 -4.20 9.92 -18.21
CA ALA A 138 -3.77 11.20 -17.65
C ALA A 138 -3.44 12.16 -18.81
N ILE A 139 -4.14 13.27 -18.89
CA ILE A 139 -3.86 14.35 -19.82
C ILE A 139 -3.10 15.42 -19.04
N ILE A 140 -1.86 15.69 -19.45
CA ILE A 140 -1.05 16.78 -18.91
C ILE A 140 -1.16 17.90 -19.92
N ASP A 141 -1.82 18.99 -19.54
CA ASP A 141 -2.00 20.19 -20.35
C ASP A 141 -1.38 21.38 -19.58
N ASP A 142 -0.78 22.33 -20.32
CA ASP A 142 -0.13 23.52 -19.75
C ASP A 142 -1.15 24.67 -19.52
#